data_dba7261fdc8256585137152ea6a7694a
#
_entry.id   dba7261fdc8256585137152ea6a7694a
#
_cell.length_a   1.000
_cell.length_b   1.000
_cell.length_c   1.000
_cell.angle_alpha   90.00
_cell.angle_beta   90.00
_cell.angle_gamma   90.00
#
_symmetry.space_group_name_H-M   'P 1'
#
loop_
_entity.id
_entity.type
_entity.pdbx_description
1 polymer ?
#
loop_
_entity_poly.entity_id
_entity_poly.type
_entity_poly.pdbx_seq_one_letter_code
_entity_poly.pdbx_strand_id
1 'polypeptide(L)'
;MIRGITWRVVSINDRYAVAKQSWEYYLNWGGMPALTHADYSNEDRRKWLEDYFASYLQRDLLDLGRLNDLEPFIRAQQAIALRTSKLINSTELGRLAGVSSPTAKKFMRYLELSYHVILLPAFYRNPEKRLAKQPKVVFLDSGVRRGILRKSGVLDGLEWESAVIAEIFKQVKTADLSINLYHLRTLDGREVDLLLESEQGIIPIECKMTIHPSRNDFQAMRNLTTAFPT
;
A
#
# COMPACT_ATOMS: atom_id res chain seq x y z
N MET A 1 13.02 0.22 27.81
CA MET A 1 13.53 -1.16 27.65
C MET A 1 12.47 -1.93 26.89
N ILE A 2 12.67 -2.18 25.59
CA ILE A 2 11.71 -2.94 24.76
C ILE A 2 11.97 -4.42 25.07
N ARG A 3 11.12 -5.02 25.92
CA ARG A 3 11.16 -6.47 26.17
C ARG A 3 10.34 -7.18 25.11
N GLY A 4 10.99 -8.13 24.41
CA GLY A 4 10.32 -9.22 23.75
C GLY A 4 9.89 -8.98 22.29
N ILE A 5 10.83 -8.91 21.35
CA ILE A 5 10.52 -9.22 19.96
C ILE A 5 10.38 -10.74 19.87
N THR A 6 9.15 -11.23 19.68
CA THR A 6 8.89 -12.66 19.48
C THR A 6 8.75 -12.93 18.00
N TRP A 7 9.66 -13.70 17.44
CA TRP A 7 9.59 -14.18 16.06
C TRP A 7 8.64 -15.37 15.98
N ARG A 8 7.63 -15.29 15.14
CA ARG A 8 6.82 -16.46 14.80
C ARG A 8 6.94 -16.73 13.30
N VAL A 9 7.34 -17.95 12.96
CA VAL A 9 7.15 -18.50 11.61
C VAL A 9 5.76 -19.11 11.61
N VAL A 10 4.87 -18.56 10.80
CA VAL A 10 3.53 -19.13 10.61
C VAL A 10 3.62 -20.11 9.44
N SER A 11 3.49 -21.39 9.75
CA SER A 11 3.31 -22.45 8.74
C SER A 11 1.84 -22.49 8.34
N ILE A 12 1.57 -22.42 7.04
CA ILE A 12 0.23 -22.55 6.47
C ILE A 12 0.01 -24.05 6.18
N ASN A 13 -1.00 -24.63 6.82
CA ASN A 13 -1.34 -26.05 6.75
C ASN A 13 -2.29 -26.40 5.57
N ASP A 14 -3.05 -27.48 5.66
CA ASP A 14 -3.86 -28.13 4.62
C ASP A 14 -4.87 -27.25 3.83
N ARG A 15 -5.15 -26.02 4.27
CA ARG A 15 -5.92 -25.02 3.51
C ARG A 15 -5.07 -24.20 2.54
N TYR A 16 -3.78 -24.50 2.45
CA TYR A 16 -2.82 -23.71 1.66
C TYR A 16 -3.20 -23.57 0.19
N ALA A 17 -3.67 -24.65 -0.43
CA ALA A 17 -4.03 -24.60 -1.87
C ALA A 17 -5.19 -23.64 -2.14
N VAL A 18 -6.25 -23.70 -1.31
CA VAL A 18 -7.41 -22.79 -1.44
C VAL A 18 -7.02 -21.35 -1.10
N ALA A 19 -6.28 -21.15 -0.02
CA ALA A 19 -5.80 -19.83 0.37
C ALA A 19 -4.87 -19.23 -0.69
N LYS A 20 -4.00 -20.04 -1.29
CA LYS A 20 -3.11 -19.63 -2.37
C LYS A 20 -3.91 -19.20 -3.60
N GLN A 21 -4.89 -19.98 -4.04
CA GLN A 21 -5.74 -19.64 -5.18
C GLN A 21 -6.54 -18.35 -4.93
N SER A 22 -7.12 -18.20 -3.74
CA SER A 22 -7.84 -16.99 -3.36
C SER A 22 -6.92 -15.77 -3.33
N TRP A 23 -5.69 -15.94 -2.84
CA TRP A 23 -4.71 -14.89 -2.79
C TRP A 23 -4.22 -14.50 -4.20
N GLU A 24 -3.94 -15.46 -5.06
CA GLU A 24 -3.59 -15.22 -6.47
C GLU A 24 -4.72 -14.51 -7.22
N TYR A 25 -5.98 -14.86 -6.95
CA TYR A 25 -7.13 -14.14 -7.48
C TYR A 25 -7.14 -12.69 -7.01
N TYR A 26 -7.03 -12.48 -5.70
CA TYR A 26 -7.00 -11.14 -5.10
C TYR A 26 -5.85 -10.27 -5.64
N LEU A 27 -4.67 -10.83 -5.79
CA LEU A 27 -3.52 -10.10 -6.34
C LEU A 27 -3.74 -9.65 -7.78
N ASN A 28 -4.50 -10.41 -8.57
CA ASN A 28 -4.79 -10.08 -9.96
C ASN A 28 -5.99 -9.15 -10.13
N TRP A 29 -7.06 -9.38 -9.38
CA TRP A 29 -8.36 -8.75 -9.59
C TRP A 29 -8.82 -7.87 -8.45
N GLY A 30 -8.14 -7.90 -7.31
CA GLY A 30 -8.56 -7.18 -6.12
C GLY A 30 -9.71 -7.83 -5.37
N GLY A 31 -10.25 -7.07 -4.41
CA GLY A 31 -11.34 -7.50 -3.54
C GLY A 31 -12.68 -6.83 -3.81
N MET A 32 -12.87 -6.19 -4.97
CA MET A 32 -14.15 -5.56 -5.29
C MET A 32 -15.25 -6.61 -5.48
N PRO A 33 -16.37 -6.52 -4.73
CA PRO A 33 -17.42 -7.57 -4.76
C PRO A 33 -17.97 -7.87 -6.16
N ALA A 34 -18.10 -6.85 -7.01
CA ALA A 34 -18.59 -7.02 -8.38
C ALA A 34 -17.71 -7.96 -9.22
N LEU A 35 -16.42 -8.07 -8.90
CA LEU A 35 -15.48 -8.90 -9.66
C LEU A 35 -15.54 -10.38 -9.28
N THR A 36 -16.21 -10.73 -8.17
CA THR A 36 -16.37 -12.13 -7.73
C THR A 36 -17.45 -12.89 -8.49
N HIS A 37 -18.17 -12.24 -9.41
CA HIS A 37 -19.17 -12.90 -10.24
C HIS A 37 -18.53 -14.02 -11.08
N ALA A 38 -19.10 -15.21 -10.99
CA ALA A 38 -18.59 -16.40 -11.67
C ALA A 38 -18.61 -16.27 -13.20
N ASP A 39 -19.60 -15.53 -13.73
CA ASP A 39 -19.83 -15.37 -15.18
C ASP A 39 -18.87 -14.38 -15.84
N TYR A 40 -18.10 -13.61 -15.06
CA TYR A 40 -17.16 -12.66 -15.62
C TYR A 40 -15.92 -13.36 -16.18
N SER A 41 -15.65 -13.14 -17.47
CA SER A 41 -14.36 -13.47 -18.08
C SER A 41 -13.24 -12.57 -17.54
N ASN A 42 -12.00 -12.91 -17.80
CA ASN A 42 -10.87 -12.04 -17.44
C ASN A 42 -10.89 -10.72 -18.20
N GLU A 43 -11.48 -10.66 -19.37
CA GLU A 43 -11.68 -9.44 -20.15
C GLU A 43 -12.74 -8.56 -19.54
N ASP A 44 -13.87 -9.14 -19.10
CA ASP A 44 -14.93 -8.39 -18.40
C ASP A 44 -14.42 -7.78 -17.11
N ARG A 45 -13.60 -8.53 -16.33
CA ARG A 45 -12.99 -8.01 -15.12
C ARG A 45 -12.06 -6.83 -15.39
N ARG A 46 -11.23 -6.92 -16.45
CA ARG A 46 -10.35 -5.81 -16.84
C ARG A 46 -11.16 -4.58 -17.23
N LYS A 47 -12.13 -4.77 -18.09
CA LYS A 47 -13.02 -3.68 -18.52
C LYS A 47 -13.75 -3.06 -17.34
N TRP A 48 -14.28 -3.88 -16.44
CA TRP A 48 -14.93 -3.37 -15.22
C TRP A 48 -13.99 -2.50 -14.37
N LEU A 49 -12.75 -2.91 -14.18
CA LEU A 49 -11.75 -2.13 -13.42
C LEU A 49 -11.41 -0.81 -14.09
N GLU A 50 -11.29 -0.80 -15.42
CA GLU A 50 -11.05 0.43 -16.20
C GLU A 50 -12.25 1.37 -16.12
N ASP A 51 -13.47 0.85 -16.28
CA ASP A 51 -14.72 1.61 -16.25
C ASP A 51 -15.04 2.13 -14.82
N TYR A 52 -14.79 1.31 -13.79
CA TYR A 52 -14.94 1.70 -12.39
C TYR A 52 -14.14 2.96 -12.10
N PHE A 53 -12.91 2.96 -12.55
CA PHE A 53 -12.02 4.06 -12.34
C PHE A 53 -12.47 5.34 -13.05
N ALA A 54 -12.83 5.25 -14.32
CA ALA A 54 -13.32 6.38 -15.09
C ALA A 54 -14.64 6.94 -14.50
N SER A 55 -15.56 6.06 -14.12
CA SER A 55 -16.86 6.45 -13.54
C SER A 55 -16.72 7.09 -12.16
N TYR A 56 -15.84 6.55 -11.31
CA TYR A 56 -15.55 7.09 -9.99
C TYR A 56 -14.99 8.52 -10.07
N LEU A 57 -14.03 8.72 -10.96
CA LEU A 57 -13.44 10.05 -11.17
C LEU A 57 -14.47 11.06 -11.68
N GLN A 58 -15.28 10.68 -12.64
CA GLN A 58 -16.28 11.58 -13.21
C GLN A 58 -17.35 11.97 -12.19
N ARG A 59 -17.81 11.04 -11.37
CA ARG A 59 -18.90 11.28 -10.43
C ARG A 59 -18.42 12.04 -9.18
N ASP A 60 -17.42 11.54 -8.49
CA ASP A 60 -17.07 12.06 -7.17
C ASP A 60 -16.18 13.32 -7.20
N LEU A 61 -15.33 13.47 -8.23
CA LEU A 61 -14.44 14.62 -8.34
C LEU A 61 -15.07 15.81 -9.06
N LEU A 62 -15.96 15.57 -10.04
CA LEU A 62 -16.73 16.64 -10.69
C LEU A 62 -17.81 17.19 -9.76
N ASP A 63 -18.49 16.32 -8.99
CA ASP A 63 -19.50 16.73 -8.01
C ASP A 63 -18.90 17.56 -6.86
N LEU A 64 -17.63 17.36 -6.54
CA LEU A 64 -16.90 18.23 -5.61
C LEU A 64 -16.62 19.63 -6.20
N GLY A 65 -16.98 19.88 -7.46
CA GLY A 65 -16.95 21.21 -8.12
C GLY A 65 -15.56 21.86 -8.16
N ARG A 66 -14.49 21.07 -8.05
CA ARG A 66 -13.13 21.60 -7.76
C ARG A 66 -12.08 21.30 -8.81
N LEU A 67 -12.40 20.53 -9.85
CA LEU A 67 -11.49 20.23 -10.92
C LEU A 67 -12.12 20.58 -12.26
N ASN A 68 -11.62 21.64 -12.90
CA ASN A 68 -12.03 22.03 -14.26
C ASN A 68 -11.42 21.09 -15.32
N ASP A 69 -10.37 20.35 -14.96
CA ASP A 69 -9.66 19.41 -15.80
C ASP A 69 -9.27 18.18 -14.98
N LEU A 70 -9.67 17.00 -15.42
CA LEU A 70 -9.38 15.72 -14.77
C LEU A 70 -8.02 15.15 -15.17
N GLU A 71 -7.44 15.57 -16.29
CA GLU A 71 -6.21 15.00 -16.81
C GLU A 71 -5.03 15.06 -15.83
N PRO A 72 -4.77 16.19 -15.12
CA PRO A 72 -3.71 16.23 -14.11
C PRO A 72 -3.94 15.26 -12.94
N PHE A 73 -5.21 15.04 -12.55
CA PHE A 73 -5.53 14.09 -11.51
C PHE A 73 -5.29 12.64 -11.96
N ILE A 74 -5.69 12.31 -13.20
CA ILE A 74 -5.44 10.99 -13.81
C ILE A 74 -3.94 10.70 -13.85
N ARG A 75 -3.13 11.68 -14.28
CA ARG A 75 -1.66 11.55 -14.27
C ARG A 75 -1.10 11.36 -12.87
N ALA A 76 -1.58 12.14 -11.89
CA ALA A 76 -1.16 11.99 -10.51
C ALA A 76 -1.47 10.59 -9.97
N GLN A 77 -2.64 10.06 -10.28
CA GLN A 77 -3.05 8.74 -9.84
C GLN A 77 -2.24 7.63 -10.50
N GLN A 78 -1.97 7.72 -11.80
CA GLN A 78 -1.07 6.80 -12.48
C GLN A 78 0.34 6.84 -11.88
N ALA A 79 0.86 8.04 -11.61
CA ALA A 79 2.15 8.22 -10.97
C ALA A 79 2.19 7.60 -9.56
N ILE A 80 1.12 7.74 -8.78
CA ILE A 80 0.96 7.12 -7.46
C ILE A 80 0.88 5.59 -7.61
N ALA A 81 0.12 5.08 -8.58
CA ALA A 81 0.00 3.65 -8.83
C ALA A 81 1.33 2.98 -9.21
N LEU A 82 2.17 3.68 -9.98
CA LEU A 82 3.53 3.24 -10.31
C LEU A 82 4.48 3.25 -9.11
N ARG A 83 4.13 3.99 -8.05
CA ARG A 83 4.95 4.17 -6.85
C ARG A 83 4.44 3.39 -5.64
N THR A 84 3.53 2.45 -5.82
CA THR A 84 3.09 1.63 -4.68
C THR A 84 4.31 1.02 -3.97
N SER A 85 4.27 0.97 -2.65
CA SER A 85 5.37 0.54 -1.78
C SER A 85 6.64 1.41 -1.85
N LYS A 86 6.56 2.63 -2.40
CA LYS A 86 7.69 3.58 -2.44
C LYS A 86 7.36 4.86 -1.71
N LEU A 87 8.40 5.59 -1.32
CA LEU A 87 8.25 6.92 -0.77
C LEU A 87 7.69 7.86 -1.82
N ILE A 88 6.82 8.77 -1.38
CA ILE A 88 6.19 9.76 -2.24
C ILE A 88 6.31 11.16 -1.65
N ASN A 89 6.51 12.15 -2.51
CA ASN A 89 6.43 13.54 -2.14
C ASN A 89 5.61 14.36 -3.15
N SER A 90 4.99 15.42 -2.66
CA SER A 90 4.10 16.26 -3.47
C SER A 90 4.82 17.06 -4.56
N THR A 91 6.09 17.37 -4.39
CA THR A 91 6.87 18.12 -5.40
C THR A 91 7.12 17.27 -6.63
N GLU A 92 7.58 16.04 -6.43
CA GLU A 92 7.80 15.10 -7.54
C GLU A 92 6.50 14.71 -8.21
N LEU A 93 5.45 14.43 -7.41
CA LEU A 93 4.12 14.13 -7.95
C LEU A 93 3.58 15.30 -8.78
N GLY A 94 3.75 16.54 -8.30
CA GLY A 94 3.33 17.73 -9.02
C GLY A 94 4.01 17.85 -10.38
N ARG A 95 5.31 17.59 -10.43
CA ARG A 95 6.06 17.58 -11.69
C ARG A 95 5.53 16.53 -12.68
N LEU A 96 5.23 15.33 -12.21
CA LEU A 96 4.70 14.24 -13.04
C LEU A 96 3.27 14.53 -13.54
N ALA A 97 2.45 15.14 -12.70
CA ALA A 97 1.06 15.46 -13.02
C ALA A 97 0.87 16.80 -13.75
N GLY A 98 1.93 17.62 -13.86
CA GLY A 98 1.85 18.95 -14.45
C GLY A 98 1.11 19.97 -13.58
N VAL A 99 1.20 19.83 -12.26
CA VAL A 99 0.53 20.73 -11.29
C VAL A 99 1.48 21.20 -10.19
N SER A 100 1.05 22.22 -9.44
CA SER A 100 1.80 22.69 -8.28
C SER A 100 1.88 21.63 -7.16
N SER A 101 2.92 21.69 -6.33
CA SER A 101 3.08 20.79 -5.19
C SER A 101 1.89 20.83 -4.21
N PRO A 102 1.29 22.00 -3.88
CA PRO A 102 0.05 22.05 -3.09
C PRO A 102 -1.12 21.32 -3.75
N THR A 103 -1.28 21.43 -5.07
CA THR A 103 -2.33 20.71 -5.82
C THR A 103 -2.08 19.20 -5.79
N ALA A 104 -0.85 18.77 -6.02
CA ALA A 104 -0.47 17.36 -5.93
C ALA A 104 -0.73 16.79 -4.52
N LYS A 105 -0.45 17.57 -3.46
CA LYS A 105 -0.77 17.19 -2.08
C LYS A 105 -2.28 17.00 -1.86
N LYS A 106 -3.12 17.86 -2.47
CA LYS A 106 -4.57 17.68 -2.44
C LYS A 106 -5.00 16.38 -3.14
N PHE A 107 -4.40 16.06 -4.29
CA PHE A 107 -4.69 14.81 -5.02
C PHE A 107 -4.33 13.57 -4.20
N MET A 108 -3.16 13.57 -3.54
CA MET A 108 -2.80 12.50 -2.60
C MET A 108 -3.84 12.35 -1.49
N ARG A 109 -4.27 13.48 -0.92
CA ARG A 109 -5.29 13.47 0.14
C ARG A 109 -6.65 12.97 -0.34
N TYR A 110 -7.05 13.27 -1.56
CA TYR A 110 -8.30 12.74 -2.13
C TYR A 110 -8.23 11.22 -2.27
N LEU A 111 -7.14 10.67 -2.79
CA LEU A 111 -6.96 9.23 -2.92
C LEU A 111 -6.89 8.52 -1.56
N GLU A 112 -6.36 9.18 -0.54
CA GLU A 112 -6.34 8.67 0.83
C GLU A 112 -7.74 8.68 1.45
N LEU A 113 -8.48 9.79 1.35
CA LEU A 113 -9.84 9.93 1.89
C LEU A 113 -10.85 9.01 1.20
N SER A 114 -10.62 8.69 -0.06
CA SER A 114 -11.46 7.75 -0.84
C SER A 114 -11.03 6.29 -0.71
N TYR A 115 -10.10 6.00 0.19
CA TYR A 115 -9.60 4.63 0.44
C TYR A 115 -8.99 3.93 -0.78
N HIS A 116 -8.45 4.67 -1.73
CA HIS A 116 -7.67 4.08 -2.81
C HIS A 116 -6.26 3.75 -2.35
N VAL A 117 -5.70 4.61 -1.51
CA VAL A 117 -4.36 4.44 -0.94
C VAL A 117 -4.34 4.72 0.55
N ILE A 118 -3.32 4.23 1.22
CA ILE A 118 -2.88 4.74 2.50
C ILE A 118 -1.50 5.40 2.33
N LEU A 119 -1.28 6.45 3.10
CA LEU A 119 0.01 7.10 3.23
C LEU A 119 0.64 6.63 4.54
N LEU A 120 1.44 5.57 4.46
CA LEU A 120 2.10 4.94 5.59
C LEU A 120 3.21 5.86 6.11
N PRO A 121 3.08 6.46 7.31
CA PRO A 121 4.06 7.41 7.82
C PRO A 121 5.39 6.72 8.18
N ALA A 122 6.47 7.49 8.17
CA ALA A 122 7.76 7.01 8.63
C ALA A 122 7.77 6.84 10.16
N PHE A 123 8.36 5.76 10.65
CA PHE A 123 8.57 5.58 12.08
C PHE A 123 9.74 6.41 12.58
N TYR A 124 9.51 7.21 13.61
CA TYR A 124 10.52 7.91 14.40
C TYR A 124 10.12 7.87 15.87
N ARG A 125 11.08 7.83 16.80
CA ARG A 125 10.78 7.93 18.22
C ARG A 125 10.13 9.27 18.57
N ASN A 126 10.64 10.36 17.97
CA ASN A 126 10.02 11.68 18.08
C ASN A 126 8.80 11.77 17.15
N PRO A 127 7.57 11.98 17.68
CA PRO A 127 6.35 12.08 16.88
C PRO A 127 6.35 13.23 15.87
N GLU A 128 6.97 14.37 16.17
CA GLU A 128 7.04 15.51 15.25
C GLU A 128 7.82 15.15 13.98
N LYS A 129 8.89 14.36 14.12
CA LYS A 129 9.66 13.88 12.96
C LYS A 129 8.86 12.93 12.09
N ARG A 130 7.90 12.18 12.64
CA ARG A 130 6.98 11.33 11.86
C ARG A 130 6.19 12.15 10.85
N LEU A 131 5.74 13.34 11.24
CA LEU A 131 4.95 14.24 10.39
C LEU A 131 5.77 14.92 9.27
N ALA A 132 7.06 15.12 9.49
CA ALA A 132 7.93 15.85 8.56
C ALA A 132 8.50 14.96 7.44
N LYS A 133 8.48 13.66 7.59
CA LYS A 133 9.10 12.71 6.65
C LYS A 133 8.13 12.25 5.57
N GLN A 134 8.71 11.86 4.44
CA GLN A 134 7.92 11.34 3.31
C GLN A 134 7.25 10.03 3.69
N PRO A 135 5.94 9.89 3.46
CA PRO A 135 5.24 8.63 3.64
C PRO A 135 5.56 7.65 2.51
N LYS A 136 5.37 6.36 2.79
CA LYS A 136 5.29 5.31 1.77
C LYS A 136 3.84 5.21 1.30
N VAL A 137 3.59 5.21 -0.01
CA VAL A 137 2.24 5.04 -0.55
C VAL A 137 1.95 3.55 -0.77
N VAL A 138 0.77 3.11 -0.35
CA VAL A 138 0.30 1.73 -0.53
C VAL A 138 -1.11 1.75 -1.09
N PHE A 139 -1.34 1.07 -2.22
CA PHE A 139 -2.68 0.88 -2.76
C PHE A 139 -3.44 -0.15 -1.94
N LEU A 140 -4.72 0.15 -1.60
CA LEU A 140 -5.55 -0.72 -0.78
C LEU A 140 -6.19 -1.88 -1.57
N ASP A 141 -6.25 -1.76 -2.90
CA ASP A 141 -6.76 -2.80 -3.77
C ASP A 141 -5.83 -3.03 -4.97
N SER A 142 -5.38 -4.26 -5.14
CA SER A 142 -4.44 -4.64 -6.21
C SER A 142 -5.09 -4.59 -7.59
N GLY A 143 -6.36 -4.99 -7.70
CA GLY A 143 -7.12 -4.95 -8.95
C GLY A 143 -7.34 -3.52 -9.43
N VAL A 144 -7.78 -2.63 -8.55
CA VAL A 144 -7.94 -1.20 -8.86
C VAL A 144 -6.62 -0.60 -9.35
N ARG A 145 -5.51 -0.86 -8.64
CA ARG A 145 -4.19 -0.40 -9.07
C ARG A 145 -3.82 -0.91 -10.46
N ARG A 146 -4.04 -2.21 -10.73
CA ARG A 146 -3.75 -2.83 -12.03
C ARG A 146 -4.64 -2.26 -13.13
N GLY A 147 -5.92 -1.98 -12.85
CA GLY A 147 -6.84 -1.29 -13.77
C GLY A 147 -6.35 0.10 -14.17
N ILE A 148 -5.91 0.91 -13.19
CA ILE A 148 -5.33 2.25 -13.43
C ILE A 148 -4.12 2.18 -14.36
N LEU A 149 -3.26 1.19 -14.17
CA LEU A 149 -2.03 1.00 -14.96
C LEU A 149 -2.23 0.19 -16.24
N ARG A 150 -3.42 -0.36 -16.47
CA ARG A 150 -3.71 -1.35 -17.52
C ARG A 150 -2.68 -2.48 -17.52
N LYS A 151 -2.26 -2.87 -16.31
CA LYS A 151 -1.19 -3.85 -16.11
C LYS A 151 -1.77 -5.25 -16.07
N SER A 152 -1.20 -6.15 -16.87
CA SER A 152 -1.44 -7.60 -16.83
C SER A 152 -0.12 -8.33 -16.60
N GLY A 153 -0.18 -9.62 -16.31
CA GLY A 153 1.00 -10.49 -16.17
C GLY A 153 1.52 -10.66 -14.76
N VAL A 154 2.79 -11.02 -14.66
CA VAL A 154 3.42 -11.47 -13.41
C VAL A 154 3.49 -10.34 -12.39
N LEU A 155 3.22 -10.68 -11.13
CA LEU A 155 3.38 -9.79 -9.97
C LEU A 155 4.86 -9.49 -9.74
N ASP A 156 5.14 -8.28 -9.30
CA ASP A 156 6.46 -7.90 -8.79
C ASP A 156 6.48 -7.80 -7.26
N GLY A 157 7.68 -7.69 -6.69
CA GLY A 157 7.85 -7.63 -5.24
C GLY A 157 7.17 -6.43 -4.57
N LEU A 158 7.05 -5.29 -5.27
CA LEU A 158 6.36 -4.10 -4.74
C LEU A 158 4.84 -4.27 -4.72
N GLU A 159 4.28 -4.98 -5.71
CA GLU A 159 2.86 -5.35 -5.71
C GLU A 159 2.54 -6.32 -4.58
N TRP A 160 3.43 -7.30 -4.35
CA TRP A 160 3.31 -8.23 -3.24
C TRP A 160 3.34 -7.49 -1.88
N GLU A 161 4.36 -6.68 -1.66
CA GLU A 161 4.48 -5.85 -0.45
C GLU A 161 3.25 -4.99 -0.22
N SER A 162 2.79 -4.27 -1.28
CA SER A 162 1.60 -3.43 -1.22
C SER A 162 0.37 -4.21 -0.81
N ALA A 163 0.14 -5.40 -1.39
CA ALA A 163 -1.01 -6.23 -1.08
C ALA A 163 -1.00 -6.76 0.35
N VAL A 164 0.17 -7.18 0.85
CA VAL A 164 0.33 -7.64 2.24
C VAL A 164 0.06 -6.51 3.23
N ILE A 165 0.64 -5.33 3.01
CA ILE A 165 0.43 -4.17 3.88
C ILE A 165 -1.03 -3.72 3.85
N ALA A 166 -1.65 -3.68 2.66
CA ALA A 166 -3.06 -3.32 2.50
C ALA A 166 -3.99 -4.27 3.24
N GLU A 167 -3.71 -5.58 3.20
CA GLU A 167 -4.51 -6.57 3.90
C GLU A 167 -4.38 -6.44 5.41
N ILE A 168 -3.16 -6.27 5.93
CA ILE A 168 -2.94 -6.02 7.37
C ILE A 168 -3.67 -4.74 7.81
N PHE A 169 -3.57 -3.66 7.02
CA PHE A 169 -4.28 -2.41 7.33
C PHE A 169 -5.80 -2.62 7.41
N LYS A 170 -6.39 -3.32 6.44
CA LYS A 170 -7.82 -3.61 6.43
C LYS A 170 -8.23 -4.42 7.66
N GLN A 171 -7.48 -5.45 8.01
CA GLN A 171 -7.76 -6.27 9.19
C GLN A 171 -7.66 -5.47 10.48
N VAL A 172 -6.62 -4.65 10.66
CA VAL A 172 -6.46 -3.76 11.82
C VAL A 172 -7.65 -2.81 11.94
N LYS A 173 -8.10 -2.22 10.81
CA LYS A 173 -9.25 -1.29 10.81
C LYS A 173 -10.59 -1.99 11.01
N THR A 174 -10.80 -3.14 10.39
CA THR A 174 -12.06 -3.90 10.51
C THR A 174 -12.25 -4.46 11.92
N ALA A 175 -11.17 -4.89 12.56
CA ALA A 175 -11.20 -5.41 13.93
C ALA A 175 -11.08 -4.32 15.01
N ASP A 176 -11.04 -3.05 14.62
CA ASP A 176 -10.89 -1.88 15.49
C ASP A 176 -9.72 -2.01 16.49
N LEU A 177 -8.57 -2.49 15.99
CA LEU A 177 -7.39 -2.67 16.81
C LEU A 177 -6.64 -1.35 17.00
N SER A 178 -6.22 -1.07 18.23
CA SER A 178 -5.37 0.08 18.59
C SER A 178 -3.92 -0.16 18.15
N ILE A 179 -3.71 -0.31 16.85
CA ILE A 179 -2.40 -0.56 16.23
C ILE A 179 -2.12 0.55 15.19
N ASN A 180 -0.97 1.19 15.34
CA ASN A 180 -0.47 2.14 14.36
C ASN A 180 0.49 1.46 13.39
N LEU A 181 0.40 1.84 12.12
CA LEU A 181 1.20 1.30 11.04
C LEU A 181 2.20 2.34 10.55
N TYR A 182 3.46 1.92 10.36
CA TYR A 182 4.55 2.77 9.86
C TYR A 182 5.45 1.99 8.91
N HIS A 183 6.20 2.69 8.07
CA HIS A 183 7.39 2.15 7.45
C HIS A 183 8.64 2.61 8.22
N LEU A 184 9.73 1.88 8.14
CA LEU A 184 11.00 2.31 8.72
C LEU A 184 12.08 2.37 7.64
N ARG A 185 12.80 3.48 7.62
CA ARG A 185 14.07 3.60 6.91
C ARG A 185 15.12 4.17 7.85
N THR A 186 16.19 3.41 8.04
CA THR A 186 17.30 3.82 8.91
C THR A 186 18.23 4.79 8.20
N LEU A 187 19.09 5.46 8.95
CA LEU A 187 20.07 6.43 8.39
C LEU A 187 21.09 5.76 7.47
N ASP A 188 21.42 4.49 7.71
CA ASP A 188 22.31 3.67 6.87
C ASP A 188 21.59 3.02 5.67
N GLY A 189 20.34 3.43 5.41
CA GLY A 189 19.56 3.05 4.23
C GLY A 189 18.84 1.71 4.31
N ARG A 190 18.89 1.00 5.45
CA ARG A 190 18.10 -0.22 5.65
C ARG A 190 16.63 0.13 5.78
N GLU A 191 15.78 -0.71 5.22
CA GLU A 191 14.33 -0.55 5.25
C GLU A 191 13.68 -1.72 5.97
N VAL A 192 12.56 -1.45 6.64
CA VAL A 192 11.57 -2.43 7.09
C VAL A 192 10.25 -2.03 6.48
N ASP A 193 9.62 -2.95 5.78
CA ASP A 193 8.46 -2.68 4.95
C ASP A 193 7.28 -2.17 5.77
N LEU A 194 7.04 -2.78 6.93
CA LEU A 194 5.96 -2.40 7.83
C LEU A 194 6.37 -2.57 9.30
N LEU A 195 6.00 -1.60 10.13
CA LEU A 195 6.03 -1.69 11.59
C LEU A 195 4.62 -1.56 12.13
N LEU A 196 4.23 -2.48 13.00
CA LEU A 196 3.01 -2.38 13.80
C LEU A 196 3.39 -1.94 15.22
N GLU A 197 2.90 -0.79 15.64
CA GLU A 197 3.10 -0.24 16.98
C GLU A 197 1.81 -0.35 17.79
N SER A 198 1.88 -1.00 18.95
CA SER A 198 0.79 -1.11 19.92
C SER A 198 1.31 -0.84 21.33
N GLU A 199 0.44 -0.83 22.33
CA GLU A 199 0.83 -0.76 23.74
C GLU A 199 1.72 -1.94 24.18
N GLN A 200 1.60 -3.08 23.50
CA GLN A 200 2.38 -4.29 23.78
C GLN A 200 3.79 -4.26 23.18
N GLY A 201 4.04 -3.32 22.27
CA GLY A 201 5.34 -3.16 21.62
C GLY A 201 5.27 -2.97 20.13
N ILE A 202 6.40 -3.21 19.46
CA ILE A 202 6.57 -3.02 18.01
C ILE A 202 6.83 -4.38 17.36
N ILE A 203 6.08 -4.66 16.28
CA ILE A 203 6.24 -5.85 15.46
C ILE A 203 6.73 -5.39 14.08
N PRO A 204 7.97 -5.69 13.69
CA PRO A 204 8.46 -5.44 12.33
C PRO A 204 8.04 -6.57 11.39
N ILE A 205 7.69 -6.19 10.17
CA ILE A 205 7.28 -7.11 9.10
C ILE A 205 8.09 -6.79 7.86
N GLU A 206 8.69 -7.82 7.28
CA GLU A 206 9.39 -7.77 5.99
C GLU A 206 8.64 -8.65 4.99
N CYS A 207 8.33 -8.10 3.83
CA CYS A 207 7.55 -8.76 2.78
C CYS A 207 8.50 -9.28 1.69
N LYS A 208 8.59 -10.60 1.54
CA LYS A 208 9.38 -11.23 0.48
C LYS A 208 8.53 -12.15 -0.37
N MET A 209 8.61 -11.98 -1.67
CA MET A 209 7.96 -12.86 -2.65
C MET A 209 8.86 -14.08 -2.92
N THR A 210 9.08 -14.87 -1.87
CA THR A 210 9.89 -16.10 -1.91
C THR A 210 9.32 -17.14 -0.98
N ILE A 211 9.45 -18.42 -1.36
CA ILE A 211 9.10 -19.56 -0.52
C ILE A 211 10.27 -20.03 0.35
N HIS A 212 11.48 -19.50 0.10
CA HIS A 212 12.70 -19.84 0.84
C HIS A 212 13.39 -18.56 1.33
N PRO A 213 12.86 -17.90 2.39
CA PRO A 213 13.51 -16.72 2.94
C PRO A 213 14.85 -17.08 3.57
N SER A 214 15.86 -16.28 3.26
CA SER A 214 17.22 -16.42 3.79
C SER A 214 17.43 -15.58 5.06
N ARG A 215 18.49 -15.88 5.82
CA ARG A 215 18.86 -15.06 6.99
C ARG A 215 19.17 -13.60 6.62
N ASN A 216 19.62 -13.34 5.39
CA ASN A 216 19.92 -12.00 4.90
C ASN A 216 18.66 -11.16 4.70
N ASP A 217 17.53 -11.80 4.37
CA ASP A 217 16.24 -11.11 4.20
C ASP A 217 15.75 -10.45 5.50
N PHE A 218 16.22 -10.93 6.66
CA PHE A 218 15.86 -10.41 7.98
C PHE A 218 16.95 -9.52 8.60
N GLN A 219 17.99 -9.16 7.84
CA GLN A 219 19.13 -8.43 8.40
C GLN A 219 18.75 -7.02 8.87
N ALA A 220 17.82 -6.36 8.17
CA ALA A 220 17.29 -5.05 8.58
C ALA A 220 16.59 -5.11 9.94
N MET A 221 15.97 -6.24 10.27
CA MET A 221 15.21 -6.41 11.51
C MET A 221 16.07 -6.79 12.73
N ARG A 222 17.26 -7.36 12.52
CA ARG A 222 18.09 -7.90 13.61
C ARG A 222 18.57 -6.86 14.60
N ASN A 223 18.76 -5.63 14.17
CA ASN A 223 19.33 -4.54 14.95
C ASN A 223 18.34 -3.41 15.22
N LEU A 224 17.02 -3.71 15.15
CA LEU A 224 15.99 -2.67 15.31
C LEU A 224 16.04 -1.96 16.66
N THR A 225 16.48 -2.62 17.74
CA THR A 225 16.61 -2.01 19.07
C THR A 225 17.60 -0.85 19.11
N THR A 226 18.63 -0.89 18.23
CA THR A 226 19.65 0.15 18.09
C THR A 226 19.41 1.10 16.91
N ALA A 227 18.52 0.74 15.99
CA ALA A 227 18.36 1.39 14.69
C ALA A 227 17.15 2.35 14.60
N PHE A 228 16.35 2.48 15.65
CA PHE A 228 15.24 3.45 15.62
C PHE A 228 15.77 4.87 15.57
N PRO A 229 15.47 5.65 14.51
CA PRO A 229 15.88 7.03 14.42
C PRO A 229 15.20 7.86 15.52
N THR A 230 16.00 8.68 16.18
CA THR A 230 15.55 9.61 17.25
C THR A 230 14.96 10.89 16.68
#